data_bd6d53e3ac71feca6e1d7ca9b5e61eb3
#
_entry.id   bd6d53e3ac71feca6e1d7ca9b5e61eb3
#
_cell.length_a   1.000
_cell.length_b   1.000
_cell.length_c   1.000
_cell.angle_alpha   90.00
_cell.angle_beta   90.00
_cell.angle_gamma   90.00
#
_symmetry.space_group_name_H-M   'P 1'
#
loop_
_entity.id
_entity.type
_entity.pdbx_description
1 polymer ?
#
loop_
_entity_poly.entity_id
_entity_poly.type
_entity_poly.pdbx_seq_one_letter_code
_entity_poly.pdbx_strand_id
1 'polypeptide(L)'
;MYLPKPLDDARKTLVNSRWAIGIVPDYKPGDILSKRFENICWIKPNDRFNFYADCFITDYFGEPLIYFENWESKRGTGIISYVSVSDALAHADDVEPYVHTALSSDTHFSYPYLFEFEGDLYMIPENFQSGELAIYRCTGSPDSWEKASVV
;
A
#
# COMPACT_ATOMS: atom_id res chain seq x y z
N MET A 1 11.11 34.87 -2.29
CA MET A 1 12.49 34.55 -2.70
C MET A 1 12.49 33.09 -3.21
N TYR A 2 12.53 32.92 -4.52
CA TYR A 2 12.55 31.58 -5.15
C TYR A 2 13.96 31.01 -4.96
N LEU A 3 14.10 29.90 -4.23
CA LEU A 3 15.33 29.14 -4.16
C LEU A 3 15.55 28.39 -5.49
N PRO A 4 16.77 28.32 -6.02
CA PRO A 4 17.03 27.60 -7.26
C PRO A 4 16.71 26.10 -7.11
N LYS A 5 16.12 25.50 -8.17
CA LYS A 5 15.69 24.09 -8.25
C LYS A 5 16.63 23.04 -7.61
N PRO A 6 17.97 23.12 -7.73
CA PRO A 6 18.87 22.13 -7.13
C PRO A 6 18.83 22.05 -5.60
N LEU A 7 18.51 23.17 -4.93
CA LEU A 7 18.39 23.20 -3.46
C LEU A 7 17.02 22.69 -2.97
N ASP A 8 15.99 22.80 -3.80
CA ASP A 8 14.66 22.26 -3.51
C ASP A 8 14.65 20.72 -3.59
N ASP A 9 15.35 20.15 -4.56
CA ASP A 9 15.52 18.70 -4.69
C ASP A 9 16.41 18.12 -3.56
N ALA A 10 17.49 18.83 -3.18
CA ALA A 10 18.31 18.44 -2.04
C ALA A 10 17.53 18.51 -0.71
N ARG A 11 16.63 19.49 -0.55
CA ARG A 11 15.74 19.60 0.61
C ARG A 11 14.70 18.48 0.66
N LYS A 12 14.12 18.11 -0.49
CA LYS A 12 13.20 16.96 -0.60
C LYS A 12 13.91 15.64 -0.26
N THR A 13 15.19 15.51 -0.62
CA THR A 13 16.01 14.35 -0.27
C THR A 13 16.38 14.31 1.22
N LEU A 14 16.49 15.47 1.89
CA LEU A 14 16.82 15.59 3.31
C LEU A 14 15.59 15.48 4.23
N VAL A 15 14.40 15.83 3.72
CA VAL A 15 13.11 15.68 4.43
C VAL A 15 12.39 14.47 3.80
N ASN A 16 12.94 13.28 3.96
CA ASN A 16 12.27 12.06 3.54
C ASN A 16 11.02 11.88 4.39
N SER A 17 9.87 12.22 3.86
CA SER A 17 8.57 11.85 4.41
C SER A 17 8.49 10.32 4.32
N ARG A 18 8.80 9.64 5.42
CA ARG A 18 8.71 8.19 5.49
C ARG A 18 7.27 7.83 5.79
N TRP A 19 6.63 7.21 4.83
CA TRP A 19 5.35 6.58 5.06
C TRP A 19 5.55 5.19 5.65
N ALA A 20 4.68 4.82 6.57
CA ALA A 20 4.59 3.50 7.17
C ALA A 20 3.12 3.20 7.46
N ILE A 21 2.76 1.93 7.53
CA ILE A 21 1.39 1.52 7.85
C ILE A 21 1.32 1.22 9.34
N GLY A 22 0.37 1.84 10.04
CA GLY A 22 0.08 1.57 11.44
C GLY A 22 -1.14 0.66 11.56
N ILE A 23 -0.99 -0.45 12.27
CA ILE A 23 -2.09 -1.37 12.60
C ILE A 23 -2.44 -1.17 14.07
N VAL A 24 -3.73 -0.99 14.36
CA VAL A 24 -4.27 -0.85 15.72
C VAL A 24 -5.12 -2.09 16.03
N PRO A 25 -4.55 -3.14 16.66
CA PRO A 25 -5.24 -4.42 16.85
C PRO A 25 -6.50 -4.32 17.69
N ASP A 26 -6.47 -3.49 18.74
CA ASP A 26 -7.55 -3.37 19.74
C ASP A 26 -8.46 -2.16 19.48
N TYR A 27 -8.59 -1.74 18.21
CA TYR A 27 -9.36 -0.55 17.83
C TYR A 27 -10.81 -0.61 18.27
N LYS A 28 -11.28 0.51 18.85
CA LYS A 28 -12.70 0.75 19.15
C LYS A 28 -13.19 1.97 18.37
N PRO A 29 -14.45 1.97 17.87
CA PRO A 29 -14.97 3.08 17.06
C PRO A 29 -14.84 4.49 17.69
N GLY A 30 -14.78 4.59 19.03
CA GLY A 30 -14.58 5.86 19.73
C GLY A 30 -13.13 6.37 19.75
N ASP A 31 -12.16 5.54 19.43
CA ASP A 31 -10.74 5.89 19.54
C ASP A 31 -10.32 6.94 18.50
N ILE A 32 -10.92 6.92 17.31
CA ILE A 32 -10.71 7.96 16.28
C ILE A 32 -11.06 9.34 16.83
N LEU A 33 -12.21 9.45 17.50
CA LEU A 33 -12.70 10.74 18.02
C LEU A 33 -11.86 11.25 19.20
N SER A 34 -11.36 10.32 20.02
CA SER A 34 -10.49 10.65 21.16
C SER A 34 -9.04 10.89 20.76
N LYS A 35 -8.64 10.55 19.51
CA LYS A 35 -7.26 10.59 19.00
C LYS A 35 -6.28 9.79 19.88
N ARG A 36 -6.76 8.73 20.52
CA ARG A 36 -5.98 7.86 21.38
C ARG A 36 -5.80 6.53 20.65
N PHE A 37 -4.60 6.30 20.14
CA PHE A 37 -4.21 5.02 19.59
C PHE A 37 -3.07 4.49 20.46
N GLU A 38 -3.37 3.44 21.20
CA GLU A 38 -2.38 2.72 22.00
C GLU A 38 -1.97 1.45 21.24
N ASN A 39 -0.76 0.97 21.46
CA ASN A 39 -0.25 -0.27 20.87
C ASN A 39 -0.28 -0.31 19.33
N ILE A 40 0.10 0.78 18.67
CA ILE A 40 0.20 0.79 17.21
C ILE A 40 1.37 -0.11 16.80
N CYS A 41 1.08 -1.14 16.01
CA CYS A 41 2.06 -1.95 15.33
C CYS A 41 2.42 -1.28 14.00
N TRP A 42 3.67 -0.84 13.84
CA TRP A 42 4.14 -0.17 12.64
C TRP A 42 4.86 -1.13 11.71
N ILE A 43 4.39 -1.26 10.47
CA ILE A 43 5.08 -1.99 9.41
C ILE A 43 5.68 -1.02 8.39
N LYS A 44 6.92 -1.30 8.01
CA LYS A 44 7.71 -0.46 7.09
C LYS A 44 8.75 -1.32 6.38
N PRO A 45 9.24 -0.90 5.20
CA PRO A 45 10.37 -1.57 4.55
C PRO A 45 11.67 -1.36 5.34
N ASN A 46 12.59 -2.30 5.21
CA ASN A 46 13.92 -2.24 5.82
C ASN A 46 14.81 -1.19 5.15
N ASP A 47 14.69 -1.04 3.84
CA ASP A 47 15.40 0.02 3.12
C ASP A 47 14.78 1.39 3.43
N ARG A 48 15.59 2.30 3.96
CA ARG A 48 15.16 3.65 4.34
C ARG A 48 14.68 4.53 3.19
N PHE A 49 14.92 4.14 1.95
CA PHE A 49 14.49 4.87 0.76
C PHE A 49 13.18 4.35 0.17
N ASN A 50 12.71 3.21 0.66
CA ASN A 50 11.43 2.63 0.34
C ASN A 50 10.36 3.06 1.35
N PHE A 51 9.08 2.92 1.00
CA PHE A 51 7.97 3.17 1.91
C PHE A 51 6.74 2.33 1.56
N TYR A 52 5.85 2.17 2.53
CA TYR A 52 4.51 1.59 2.39
C TYR A 52 3.47 2.67 2.64
N ALA A 53 2.50 2.81 1.74
CA ALA A 53 1.45 3.84 1.82
C ALA A 53 0.09 3.32 1.30
N ASP A 54 -0.94 4.15 1.39
CA ASP A 54 -2.25 3.98 0.77
C ASP A 54 -2.88 2.61 1.00
N CYS A 55 -2.94 2.17 2.26
CA CYS A 55 -3.38 0.82 2.58
C CYS A 55 -4.90 0.65 2.54
N PHE A 56 -5.34 -0.50 2.00
CA PHE A 56 -6.71 -1.01 2.04
C PHE A 56 -6.72 -2.41 2.63
N ILE A 57 -7.79 -2.76 3.32
CA ILE A 57 -7.95 -4.08 3.95
C ILE A 57 -9.16 -4.80 3.36
N THR A 58 -9.05 -6.12 3.20
CA THR A 58 -10.15 -7.01 2.83
C THR A 58 -10.01 -8.33 3.57
N ASP A 59 -11.12 -8.99 3.85
CA ASP A 59 -11.21 -10.35 4.39
C ASP A 59 -11.76 -11.37 3.38
N TYR A 60 -11.80 -10.99 2.11
CA TYR A 60 -12.36 -11.78 1.01
C TYR A 60 -11.81 -13.23 0.95
N PHE A 61 -10.54 -13.44 1.33
CA PHE A 61 -9.91 -14.77 1.31
C PHE A 61 -10.09 -15.56 2.61
N GLY A 62 -10.96 -15.10 3.53
CA GLY A 62 -11.20 -15.75 4.83
C GLY A 62 -10.17 -15.38 5.90
N GLU A 63 -9.20 -14.54 5.57
CA GLU A 63 -8.28 -13.88 6.49
C GLU A 63 -8.08 -12.41 6.08
N PRO A 64 -7.87 -11.50 7.05
CA PRO A 64 -7.65 -10.10 6.72
C PRO A 64 -6.29 -9.89 6.03
N LEU A 65 -6.33 -9.34 4.80
CA LEU A 65 -5.16 -8.95 4.03
C LEU A 65 -5.11 -7.43 3.89
N ILE A 66 -3.93 -6.86 4.02
CA ILE A 66 -3.65 -5.43 3.79
C ILE A 66 -2.98 -5.31 2.44
N TYR A 67 -3.63 -4.62 1.50
CA TYR A 67 -3.04 -4.21 0.22
C TYR A 67 -2.56 -2.77 0.33
N PHE A 68 -1.41 -2.46 -0.28
CA PHE A 68 -0.80 -1.14 -0.14
C PHE A 68 0.14 -0.81 -1.29
N GLU A 69 0.42 0.48 -1.44
CA GLU A 69 1.52 0.94 -2.28
C GLU A 69 2.86 0.54 -1.62
N ASN A 70 3.68 -0.20 -2.35
CA ASN A 70 5.06 -0.48 -2.00
C ASN A 70 5.97 0.29 -2.97
N TRP A 71 6.48 1.42 -2.51
CA TRP A 71 7.42 2.22 -3.27
C TRP A 71 8.82 1.64 -3.19
N GLU A 72 9.40 1.36 -4.35
CA GLU A 72 10.76 0.84 -4.50
C GLU A 72 11.68 1.90 -5.10
N SER A 73 12.54 2.51 -4.30
CA SER A 73 13.44 3.59 -4.72
C SER A 73 14.37 3.20 -5.87
N LYS A 74 14.81 1.94 -5.92
CA LYS A 74 15.66 1.41 -7.00
C LYS A 74 14.94 1.30 -8.34
N ARG A 75 13.63 1.03 -8.31
CA ARG A 75 12.77 1.03 -9.51
C ARG A 75 12.32 2.45 -9.88
N GLY A 76 12.24 3.35 -8.88
CA GLY A 76 11.67 4.68 -9.03
C GLY A 76 10.16 4.67 -9.28
N THR A 77 9.47 3.60 -8.84
CA THR A 77 8.03 3.40 -9.03
C THR A 77 7.44 2.57 -7.90
N GLY A 78 6.14 2.73 -7.64
CA GLY A 78 5.37 1.91 -6.73
C GLY A 78 4.73 0.71 -7.43
N ILE A 79 4.58 -0.36 -6.68
CA ILE A 79 3.81 -1.54 -7.03
C ILE A 79 2.73 -1.76 -5.97
N ILE A 80 1.72 -2.55 -6.26
CA ILE A 80 0.79 -3.00 -5.22
C ILE A 80 1.31 -4.29 -4.61
N SER A 81 1.47 -4.25 -3.29
CA SER A 81 1.84 -5.41 -2.48
C SER A 81 0.75 -5.70 -1.45
N TYR A 82 0.81 -6.89 -0.86
CA TYR A 82 -0.06 -7.27 0.25
C TYR A 82 0.70 -8.06 1.32
N VAL A 83 0.13 -8.07 2.52
CA VAL A 83 0.56 -8.88 3.66
C VAL A 83 -0.68 -9.29 4.46
N SER A 84 -0.66 -10.47 5.10
CA SER A 84 -1.72 -10.82 6.06
C SER A 84 -1.59 -9.97 7.33
N VAL A 85 -2.72 -9.65 7.97
CA VAL A 85 -2.68 -8.93 9.26
C VAL A 85 -1.95 -9.76 10.32
N SER A 86 -2.09 -11.07 10.28
CA SER A 86 -1.41 -11.98 11.22
C SER A 86 0.12 -11.92 11.08
N ASP A 87 0.65 -11.98 9.85
CA ASP A 87 2.09 -11.86 9.61
C ASP A 87 2.61 -10.47 9.94
N ALA A 88 1.85 -9.44 9.55
CA ALA A 88 2.20 -8.05 9.85
C ALA A 88 2.32 -7.79 11.38
N LEU A 89 1.43 -8.36 12.19
CA LEU A 89 1.49 -8.25 13.65
C LEU A 89 2.59 -9.10 14.27
N ALA A 90 2.83 -10.30 13.74
CA ALA A 90 3.84 -11.22 14.27
C ALA A 90 5.28 -10.78 13.93
N HIS A 91 5.47 -10.10 12.80
CA HIS A 91 6.78 -9.80 12.21
C HIS A 91 7.00 -8.30 11.91
N ALA A 92 6.40 -7.40 12.68
CA ALA A 92 6.44 -5.96 12.43
C ALA A 92 7.86 -5.36 12.30
N ASP A 93 8.82 -5.90 13.05
CA ASP A 93 10.21 -5.45 13.02
C ASP A 93 10.97 -5.88 11.74
N ASP A 94 10.51 -6.94 11.07
CA ASP A 94 11.06 -7.46 9.81
C ASP A 94 9.94 -8.08 8.96
N VAL A 95 9.05 -7.24 8.45
CA VAL A 95 7.86 -7.68 7.70
C VAL A 95 8.15 -8.03 6.23
N GLU A 96 9.26 -7.54 5.66
CA GLU A 96 9.56 -7.70 4.23
C GLU A 96 9.50 -9.13 3.70
N PRO A 97 9.98 -10.18 4.41
CA PRO A 97 9.86 -11.57 3.93
C PRO A 97 8.43 -12.07 3.76
N TYR A 98 7.46 -11.40 4.37
CA TYR A 98 6.03 -11.75 4.36
C TYR A 98 5.21 -10.85 3.42
N VAL A 99 5.86 -9.87 2.80
CA VAL A 99 5.23 -8.97 1.82
C VAL A 99 5.29 -9.60 0.43
N HIS A 100 4.13 -9.74 -0.19
CA HIS A 100 3.96 -10.33 -1.51
C HIS A 100 3.53 -9.28 -2.53
N THR A 101 3.95 -9.43 -3.78
CA THR A 101 3.48 -8.58 -4.88
C THR A 101 2.09 -9.03 -5.33
N ALA A 102 1.14 -8.10 -5.37
CA ALA A 102 -0.19 -8.34 -5.96
C ALA A 102 -0.25 -7.88 -7.42
N LEU A 103 0.21 -6.65 -7.71
CA LEU A 103 0.14 -6.07 -9.05
C LEU A 103 1.37 -5.20 -9.31
N SER A 104 1.98 -5.38 -10.48
CA SER A 104 3.14 -4.59 -10.91
C SER A 104 3.10 -4.31 -12.41
N SER A 105 3.71 -3.19 -12.82
CA SER A 105 3.94 -2.83 -14.22
C SER A 105 5.20 -1.97 -14.36
N ASP A 106 5.50 -1.52 -15.57
CA ASP A 106 6.57 -0.54 -15.81
C ASP A 106 6.19 0.89 -15.40
N THR A 107 4.90 1.12 -15.12
CA THR A 107 4.36 2.38 -14.63
C THR A 107 4.03 2.29 -13.14
N HIS A 108 3.96 3.45 -12.48
CA HIS A 108 3.69 3.56 -11.06
C HIS A 108 2.26 3.17 -10.71
N PHE A 109 2.10 2.24 -9.77
CA PHE A 109 0.85 1.93 -9.10
C PHE A 109 0.83 2.45 -7.66
N SER A 110 -0.29 3.06 -7.25
CA SER A 110 -0.60 3.48 -5.88
C SER A 110 -2.09 3.27 -5.58
N TYR A 111 -2.49 3.55 -4.35
CA TYR A 111 -3.88 3.64 -3.92
C TYR A 111 -4.74 2.45 -4.40
N PRO A 112 -4.52 1.21 -3.94
CA PRO A 112 -5.22 0.01 -4.39
C PRO A 112 -6.66 -0.04 -3.85
N TYR A 113 -7.57 0.77 -4.40
CA TYR A 113 -8.96 0.79 -3.96
C TYR A 113 -9.63 -0.56 -4.21
N LEU A 114 -9.99 -1.25 -3.13
CA LEU A 114 -10.63 -2.56 -3.17
C LEU A 114 -12.14 -2.46 -2.99
N PHE A 115 -12.90 -3.27 -3.72
CA PHE A 115 -14.33 -3.44 -3.52
C PHE A 115 -14.79 -4.82 -3.98
N GLU A 116 -15.87 -5.31 -3.37
CA GLU A 116 -16.52 -6.54 -3.77
C GLU A 116 -17.77 -6.24 -4.60
N PHE A 117 -17.96 -6.98 -5.66
CA PHE A 117 -19.15 -6.89 -6.50
C PHE A 117 -19.53 -8.27 -7.04
N GLU A 118 -20.78 -8.68 -6.84
CA GLU A 118 -21.35 -9.99 -7.29
C GLU A 118 -20.53 -11.21 -6.84
N GLY A 119 -19.84 -11.11 -5.70
CA GLY A 119 -19.05 -12.19 -5.13
C GLY A 119 -17.59 -12.24 -5.60
N ASP A 120 -17.17 -11.34 -6.49
CA ASP A 120 -15.78 -11.17 -6.93
C ASP A 120 -15.12 -9.97 -6.25
N LEU A 121 -13.83 -10.06 -6.00
CA LEU A 121 -13.01 -8.95 -5.51
C LEU A 121 -12.41 -8.18 -6.68
N TYR A 122 -12.51 -6.86 -6.62
CA TYR A 122 -11.97 -5.93 -7.61
C TYR A 122 -11.00 -4.94 -6.99
N MET A 123 -10.08 -4.43 -7.81
CA MET A 123 -9.14 -3.37 -7.47
C MET A 123 -9.13 -2.30 -8.54
N ILE A 124 -9.15 -1.04 -8.12
CA ILE A 124 -8.91 0.13 -9.00
C ILE A 124 -7.67 0.84 -8.44
N PRO A 125 -6.47 0.51 -8.89
CA PRO A 125 -5.27 1.22 -8.47
C PRO A 125 -5.16 2.55 -9.24
N GLU A 126 -4.56 3.55 -8.61
CA GLU A 126 -4.11 4.74 -9.33
C GLU A 126 -2.90 4.38 -10.20
N ASN A 127 -2.96 4.74 -11.49
CA ASN A 127 -1.88 4.59 -12.45
C ASN A 127 -1.94 5.70 -13.50
N PHE A 128 -1.71 6.95 -13.09
CA PHE A 128 -1.84 8.10 -13.98
C PHE A 128 -0.86 8.05 -15.18
N GLN A 129 0.30 7.40 -15.03
CA GLN A 129 1.30 7.30 -16.09
C GLN A 129 0.83 6.42 -17.27
N SER A 130 -0.08 5.48 -17.04
CA SER A 130 -0.66 4.67 -18.12
C SER A 130 -1.66 5.46 -18.98
N GLY A 131 -2.22 6.55 -18.43
CA GLY A 131 -3.34 7.28 -19.06
C GLY A 131 -4.66 6.52 -19.04
N GLU A 132 -4.75 5.42 -18.30
CA GLU A 132 -5.93 4.55 -18.19
C GLU A 132 -6.43 4.52 -16.74
N LEU A 133 -7.74 4.51 -16.56
CA LEU A 133 -8.38 4.07 -15.32
C LEU A 133 -8.79 2.61 -15.51
N ALA A 134 -7.97 1.69 -15.02
CA ALA A 134 -8.19 0.26 -15.21
C ALA A 134 -8.81 -0.39 -13.96
N ILE A 135 -9.77 -1.28 -14.19
CA ILE A 135 -10.38 -2.13 -13.16
C ILE A 135 -9.76 -3.51 -13.28
N TYR A 136 -9.23 -4.03 -12.19
CA TYR A 136 -8.68 -5.37 -12.10
C TYR A 136 -9.63 -6.26 -11.30
N ARG A 137 -9.82 -7.51 -11.76
CA ARG A 137 -10.57 -8.55 -11.05
C ARG A 137 -9.61 -9.58 -10.49
N CYS A 138 -9.82 -9.98 -9.24
CA CYS A 138 -9.11 -11.10 -8.65
C CYS A 138 -9.55 -12.43 -9.29
N THR A 139 -8.58 -13.29 -9.63
CA THR A 139 -8.83 -14.57 -10.31
C THR A 139 -8.61 -15.79 -9.42
N GLY A 140 -8.70 -15.63 -8.09
CA GLY A 140 -8.75 -16.75 -7.15
C GLY A 140 -7.67 -16.74 -6.06
N SER A 141 -6.57 -15.99 -6.21
CA SER A 141 -5.56 -15.81 -5.15
C SER A 141 -5.21 -14.34 -4.96
N PRO A 142 -4.66 -13.95 -3.78
CA PRO A 142 -4.36 -12.55 -3.46
C PRO A 142 -3.40 -11.85 -4.43
N ASP A 143 -2.59 -12.60 -5.15
CA ASP A 143 -1.58 -12.16 -6.12
C ASP A 143 -2.02 -12.34 -7.59
N SER A 144 -3.26 -12.80 -7.82
CA SER A 144 -3.74 -13.12 -9.16
C SER A 144 -4.83 -12.15 -9.61
N TRP A 145 -4.46 -11.23 -10.50
CA TRP A 145 -5.31 -10.15 -10.97
C TRP A 145 -5.31 -10.06 -12.50
N GLU A 146 -6.48 -9.93 -13.10
CA GLU A 146 -6.64 -9.66 -14.53
C GLU A 146 -7.27 -8.29 -14.76
N LYS A 147 -6.85 -7.58 -15.81
CA LYS A 147 -7.49 -6.32 -16.22
C LYS A 147 -8.87 -6.66 -16.81
N ALA A 148 -9.92 -6.32 -16.07
CA ALA A 148 -11.31 -6.61 -16.44
C ALA A 148 -11.91 -5.52 -17.34
N SER A 149 -11.56 -4.26 -17.12
CA SER A 149 -12.09 -3.13 -17.88
C SER A 149 -11.13 -1.93 -17.83
N VAL A 150 -11.32 -1.02 -18.78
CA VAL A 150 -10.73 0.32 -18.80
C VAL A 150 -11.88 1.31 -18.96
N VAL A 151 -11.89 2.36 -18.12
CA VAL A 151 -12.92 3.41 -18.10
C VAL A 151 -12.44 4.63 -18.88
#